data_8d04418a5fd732dea3e35a1bde4d9dda
#
_entry.id   8d04418a5fd732dea3e35a1bde4d9dda
#
_cell.length_a   1.000
_cell.length_b   1.000
_cell.length_c   1.000
_cell.angle_alpha   90.00
_cell.angle_beta   90.00
_cell.angle_gamma   90.00
#
_symmetry.space_group_name_H-M   'P 1'
#
loop_
_entity.id
_entity.type
_entity.pdbx_description
1 polymer ?
#
loop_
_entity_poly.entity_id
_entity_poly.type
_entity_poly.pdbx_seq_one_letter_code
_entity_poly.pdbx_strand_id
1 'polypeptide(L)'
;MTKIPRIISVDDHVVEPPDLWTSRLPSKYADRCPRVERDSAVFNFEGGVFSYEKGVENGSACDWWLYDDLIYPFPKLSAAAGFENLDIEPVTFDEILPGSWKQADRLAA
;
A
#
# COMPACT_ATOMS: atom_id res chain seq x y z
N MET A 1 31.51 20.32 -2.82
CA MET A 1 30.22 19.60 -2.74
C MET A 1 29.17 20.33 -3.55
N THR A 2 28.58 19.65 -4.49
CA THR A 2 27.56 20.23 -5.36
C THR A 2 26.23 20.34 -4.62
N LYS A 3 25.63 21.51 -4.62
CA LYS A 3 24.30 21.69 -4.05
C LYS A 3 23.27 21.04 -4.97
N ILE A 4 22.41 20.22 -4.38
CA ILE A 4 21.27 19.67 -5.10
C ILE A 4 20.24 20.79 -5.22
N PRO A 5 19.76 21.15 -6.44
CA PRO A 5 18.76 22.18 -6.57
C PRO A 5 17.46 21.74 -5.87
N ARG A 6 16.70 22.75 -5.42
CA ARG A 6 15.38 22.45 -4.84
C ARG A 6 14.50 21.88 -5.92
N ILE A 7 13.94 20.70 -5.67
CA ILE A 7 13.08 19.99 -6.60
C ILE A 7 11.67 19.99 -6.03
N ILE A 8 10.71 20.38 -6.85
CA ILE A 8 9.29 20.29 -6.51
C ILE A 8 8.71 19.21 -7.41
N SER A 9 8.30 18.09 -6.82
CA SER A 9 7.67 17.01 -7.55
C SER A 9 6.16 17.11 -7.42
N VAL A 10 5.45 16.97 -8.56
CA VAL A 10 3.99 17.04 -8.60
C VAL A 10 3.35 15.69 -8.90
N ASP A 11 4.15 14.64 -9.03
CA ASP A 11 3.69 13.29 -9.38
C ASP A 11 4.32 12.23 -8.48
N ASP A 12 4.55 12.57 -7.23
CA ASP A 12 5.04 11.62 -6.25
C ASP A 12 3.92 10.71 -5.78
N HIS A 13 4.26 9.42 -5.62
CA HIS A 13 3.34 8.46 -5.05
C HIS A 13 3.45 8.46 -3.53
N VAL A 14 2.36 8.73 -2.85
CA VAL A 14 2.22 8.51 -1.41
C VAL A 14 1.02 7.62 -1.19
N VAL A 15 1.10 6.78 -0.17
CA VAL A 15 -0.01 5.90 0.18
C VAL A 15 -0.46 6.21 1.60
N GLU A 16 -1.72 5.98 1.86
CA GLU A 16 -2.31 6.21 3.16
C GLU A 16 -1.68 5.27 4.19
N PRO A 17 -1.34 5.77 5.41
CA PRO A 17 -0.89 4.88 6.47
C PRO A 17 -1.94 3.81 6.78
N PRO A 18 -1.51 2.59 7.14
CA PRO A 18 -2.47 1.51 7.39
C PRO A 18 -3.43 1.77 8.54
N ASP A 19 -3.06 2.64 9.46
CA ASP A 19 -3.89 3.00 10.62
C ASP A 19 -4.54 4.38 10.50
N LEU A 20 -4.58 4.95 9.28
CA LEU A 20 -5.06 6.32 9.06
C LEU A 20 -6.45 6.55 9.67
N TRP A 21 -7.38 5.63 9.46
CA TRP A 21 -8.74 5.75 9.94
C TRP A 21 -8.90 5.19 11.35
N THR A 22 -8.28 4.04 11.63
CA THR A 22 -8.41 3.37 12.93
C THR A 22 -7.81 4.18 14.07
N SER A 23 -6.77 4.98 13.79
CA SER A 23 -6.13 5.83 14.80
C SER A 23 -6.86 7.14 15.05
N ARG A 24 -7.75 7.56 14.15
CA ARG A 24 -8.41 8.87 14.21
C ARG A 24 -9.90 8.82 14.52
N LEU A 25 -10.57 7.73 14.22
CA LEU A 25 -12.01 7.61 14.45
C LEU A 25 -12.31 6.98 15.82
N PRO A 26 -13.46 7.31 16.43
CA PRO A 26 -13.88 6.66 17.68
C PRO A 26 -13.98 5.13 17.50
N SER A 27 -13.70 4.39 18.58
CA SER A 27 -13.65 2.92 18.55
C SER A 27 -14.96 2.27 18.07
N LYS A 28 -16.10 2.96 18.23
CA LYS A 28 -17.39 2.43 17.76
C LYS A 28 -17.45 2.26 16.24
N TYR A 29 -16.54 2.90 15.50
CA TYR A 29 -16.48 2.78 14.05
C TYR A 29 -15.38 1.82 13.57
N ALA A 30 -14.67 1.17 14.50
CA ALA A 30 -13.52 0.34 14.15
C ALA A 30 -13.83 -0.77 13.13
N ASP A 31 -15.04 -1.33 13.19
CA ASP A 31 -15.46 -2.40 12.27
C ASP A 31 -15.97 -1.87 10.93
N ARG A 32 -16.18 -0.56 10.80
CA ARG A 32 -16.85 0.04 9.64
C ARG A 32 -15.95 1.00 8.88
N CYS A 33 -14.88 1.51 9.49
CA CYS A 33 -13.96 2.41 8.80
C CYS A 33 -12.99 1.63 7.93
N PRO A 34 -12.36 2.28 6.93
CA PRO A 34 -11.30 1.64 6.16
C PRO A 34 -10.17 1.18 7.10
N ARG A 35 -9.74 -0.05 6.93
CA ARG A 35 -8.70 -0.65 7.76
C ARG A 35 -7.86 -1.61 6.93
N VAL A 36 -6.67 -1.90 7.41
CA VAL A 36 -5.75 -2.83 6.75
C VAL A 36 -5.70 -4.14 7.51
N GLU A 37 -5.77 -5.25 6.78
CA GLU A 37 -5.62 -6.59 7.32
C GLU A 37 -4.64 -7.36 6.44
N ARG A 38 -3.71 -8.09 7.06
CA ARG A 38 -2.72 -8.87 6.32
C ARG A 38 -3.26 -10.27 6.04
N ASP A 39 -3.19 -10.67 4.77
CA ASP A 39 -3.61 -11.99 4.33
C ASP A 39 -2.89 -12.33 3.03
N SER A 40 -2.99 -13.57 2.58
CA SER A 40 -2.40 -13.96 1.31
C SER A 40 -3.20 -13.38 0.13
N ALA A 41 -2.51 -13.21 -1.00
CA ALA A 41 -3.12 -12.73 -2.23
C ALA A 41 -2.51 -13.41 -3.45
N VAL A 42 -3.34 -13.65 -4.45
CA VAL A 42 -2.92 -14.04 -5.78
C VAL A 42 -3.48 -13.01 -6.76
N PHE A 43 -2.60 -12.45 -7.59
CA PHE A 43 -3.00 -11.48 -8.61
C PHE A 43 -2.96 -12.16 -9.97
N ASN A 44 -3.96 -11.88 -10.78
CA ASN A 44 -4.04 -12.34 -12.17
C ASN A 44 -4.31 -11.15 -13.09
N PHE A 45 -3.63 -11.15 -14.23
CA PHE A 45 -3.82 -10.11 -15.23
C PHE A 45 -3.89 -10.78 -16.60
N GLU A 46 -5.10 -11.01 -17.09
CA GLU A 46 -5.35 -11.68 -18.34
C GLU A 46 -6.30 -10.87 -19.22
N GLY A 47 -5.96 -10.74 -20.50
CA GLY A 47 -6.81 -10.02 -21.44
C GLY A 47 -7.07 -8.57 -21.05
N GLY A 48 -6.14 -7.94 -20.34
CA GLY A 48 -6.30 -6.57 -19.87
C GLY A 48 -7.17 -6.45 -18.62
N VAL A 49 -7.57 -7.57 -18.02
CA VAL A 49 -8.40 -7.57 -16.80
C VAL A 49 -7.55 -7.99 -15.61
N PHE A 50 -7.53 -7.13 -14.59
CA PHE A 50 -6.88 -7.41 -13.32
C PHE A 50 -7.87 -8.05 -12.35
N SER A 51 -7.50 -9.21 -11.81
CA SER A 51 -8.30 -9.90 -10.81
C SER A 51 -7.42 -10.37 -9.66
N TYR A 52 -8.01 -10.64 -8.51
CA TYR A 52 -7.27 -11.05 -7.32
C TYR A 52 -8.11 -11.96 -6.45
N GLU A 53 -7.42 -12.78 -5.64
CA GLU A 53 -8.04 -13.66 -4.65
C GLU A 53 -7.36 -13.46 -3.30
N LYS A 54 -8.17 -13.40 -2.24
CA LYS A 54 -7.72 -13.19 -0.88
C LYS A 54 -7.79 -14.51 -0.09
N GLY A 55 -6.77 -14.73 0.74
CA GLY A 55 -6.78 -15.87 1.66
C GLY A 55 -6.55 -17.23 1.01
N VAL A 56 -5.85 -17.24 -0.13
CA VAL A 56 -5.53 -18.50 -0.82
C VAL A 56 -4.23 -19.10 -0.30
N GLU A 57 -4.17 -20.43 -0.25
CA GLU A 57 -3.07 -21.15 0.36
C GLU A 57 -1.71 -20.88 -0.30
N ASN A 58 -1.69 -20.72 -1.61
CA ASN A 58 -0.47 -20.50 -2.38
C ASN A 58 -0.22 -19.03 -2.71
N GLY A 59 -0.89 -18.12 -2.02
CA GLY A 59 -0.73 -16.69 -2.25
C GLY A 59 0.49 -16.09 -1.58
N SER A 60 0.86 -14.88 -1.99
CA SER A 60 1.91 -14.09 -1.37
C SER A 60 1.34 -13.17 -0.30
N ALA A 61 2.17 -12.82 0.69
CA ALA A 61 1.73 -11.91 1.75
C ALA A 61 1.33 -10.55 1.16
N CYS A 62 0.21 -10.03 1.60
CA CYS A 62 -0.35 -8.78 1.12
C CYS A 62 -1.08 -8.05 2.23
N ASP A 63 -1.04 -6.73 2.21
CA ASP A 63 -1.90 -5.93 3.06
C ASP A 63 -3.13 -5.53 2.27
N TRP A 64 -4.31 -5.80 2.85
CA TRP A 64 -5.60 -5.58 2.21
C TRP A 64 -6.31 -4.43 2.87
N TRP A 65 -6.83 -3.50 2.07
CA TRP A 65 -7.76 -2.50 2.54
C TRP A 65 -9.17 -3.08 2.59
N LEU A 66 -9.80 -2.93 3.74
CA LEU A 66 -11.17 -3.39 3.97
C LEU A 66 -12.06 -2.20 4.31
N TYR A 67 -13.19 -2.10 3.66
CA TYR A 67 -14.20 -1.08 3.93
C TYR A 67 -15.56 -1.65 3.59
N ASP A 68 -16.41 -1.84 4.61
CA ASP A 68 -17.67 -2.55 4.48
C ASP A 68 -17.46 -3.91 3.78
N ASP A 69 -18.11 -4.14 2.64
CA ASP A 69 -17.94 -5.37 1.85
C ASP A 69 -16.84 -5.27 0.80
N LEU A 70 -16.17 -4.12 0.73
CA LEU A 70 -15.12 -3.91 -0.26
C LEU A 70 -13.79 -4.40 0.27
N ILE A 71 -13.04 -5.09 -0.60
CA ILE A 71 -11.67 -5.49 -0.33
C ILE A 71 -10.79 -4.99 -1.47
N TYR A 72 -9.60 -4.51 -1.13
CA TYR A 72 -8.65 -4.04 -2.12
C TYR A 72 -7.23 -4.40 -1.71
N PRO A 73 -6.52 -5.18 -2.54
CA PRO A 73 -5.14 -5.57 -2.23
C PRO A 73 -4.19 -4.42 -2.54
N PHE A 74 -3.11 -4.35 -1.76
CA PHE A 74 -2.09 -3.34 -1.95
C PHE A 74 -1.06 -3.82 -2.98
N PRO A 75 -1.02 -3.26 -4.19
CA PRO A 75 -0.08 -3.69 -5.22
C PRO A 75 1.26 -2.95 -5.09
N LYS A 76 2.34 -3.62 -5.47
CA LYS A 76 3.68 -3.04 -5.44
C LYS A 76 3.77 -1.72 -6.21
N LEU A 77 3.06 -1.61 -7.33
CA LEU A 77 3.10 -0.41 -8.16
C LEU A 77 2.66 0.86 -7.44
N SER A 78 1.85 0.74 -6.39
CA SER A 78 1.40 1.91 -5.63
C SER A 78 2.53 2.55 -4.83
N ALA A 79 3.57 1.81 -4.51
CA ALA A 79 4.73 2.32 -3.76
C ALA A 79 5.98 1.58 -4.22
N ALA A 80 6.34 1.76 -5.49
CA ALA A 80 7.42 1.00 -6.13
C ALA A 80 8.82 1.50 -5.79
N ALA A 81 8.97 2.62 -5.10
CA ALA A 81 10.28 3.17 -4.78
C ALA A 81 11.12 2.15 -3.98
N GLY A 82 12.36 1.96 -4.40
CA GLY A 82 13.28 1.03 -3.76
C GLY A 82 13.22 -0.41 -4.27
N PHE A 83 12.23 -0.75 -5.11
CA PHE A 83 12.18 -2.07 -5.73
C PHE A 83 12.94 -2.07 -7.05
N GLU A 84 13.64 -3.17 -7.32
CA GLU A 84 14.40 -3.32 -8.57
C GLU A 84 13.49 -3.60 -9.77
N ASN A 85 12.41 -4.35 -9.54
CA ASN A 85 11.48 -4.75 -10.59
C ASN A 85 10.12 -4.09 -10.36
N LEU A 86 9.56 -3.55 -11.43
CA LEU A 86 8.20 -3.03 -11.43
C LEU A 86 7.27 -4.10 -11.97
N ASP A 87 6.50 -4.70 -11.09
CA ASP A 87 5.52 -5.72 -11.44
C ASP A 87 4.21 -5.50 -10.67
N ILE A 88 3.19 -6.28 -11.00
CA ILE A 88 1.90 -6.21 -10.33
C ILE A 88 1.82 -7.35 -9.31
N GLU A 89 2.70 -7.31 -8.32
CA GLU A 89 2.70 -8.29 -7.26
C GLU A 89 2.11 -7.69 -5.97
N PRO A 90 1.52 -8.51 -5.10
CA PRO A 90 1.07 -8.02 -3.80
C PRO A 90 2.25 -7.69 -2.90
N VAL A 91 2.09 -6.66 -2.06
CA VAL A 91 3.11 -6.28 -1.07
C VAL A 91 2.44 -5.96 0.26
N THR A 92 3.26 -5.94 1.32
CA THR A 92 2.84 -5.46 2.63
C THR A 92 3.48 -4.09 2.90
N PHE A 93 2.93 -3.36 3.87
CA PHE A 93 3.51 -2.08 4.28
C PHE A 93 4.92 -2.23 4.83
N ASP A 94 5.29 -3.42 5.30
CA ASP A 94 6.65 -3.69 5.80
C ASP A 94 7.68 -3.80 4.68
N GLU A 95 7.24 -4.09 3.46
CA GLU A 95 8.13 -4.29 2.31
C GLU A 95 8.42 -3.01 1.54
N ILE A 96 7.57 -1.98 1.69
CA ILE A 96 7.77 -0.71 0.99
C ILE A 96 8.58 0.26 1.85
N LEU A 97 9.17 1.27 1.20
CA LEU A 97 9.93 2.28 1.93
C LEU A 97 9.01 3.06 2.88
N PRO A 98 9.42 3.27 4.14
CA PRO A 98 8.59 4.00 5.10
C PRO A 98 8.17 5.39 4.64
N GLY A 99 9.02 6.09 3.87
CA GLY A 99 8.68 7.40 3.33
C GLY A 99 7.49 7.42 2.38
N SER A 100 7.03 6.24 1.91
CA SER A 100 5.83 6.15 1.07
C SER A 100 4.55 6.40 1.87
N TRP A 101 4.55 6.17 3.19
CA TRP A 101 3.35 6.32 4.01
C TRP A 101 3.60 7.00 5.37
N LYS A 102 4.85 7.08 5.83
CA LYS A 102 5.20 7.76 7.08
C LYS A 102 5.71 9.16 6.77
N GLN A 103 4.99 10.17 7.19
CA GLN A 103 5.35 11.56 6.91
C GLN A 103 6.73 11.92 7.46
N ALA A 104 7.04 11.50 8.68
CA ALA A 104 8.32 11.80 9.31
C ALA A 104 9.49 11.22 8.53
N ASP A 105 9.37 9.98 8.06
CA ASP A 105 10.42 9.32 7.28
C ASP A 105 10.58 9.97 5.91
N ARG A 106 9.49 10.45 5.32
CA ARG A 106 9.56 11.14 4.03
C ARG A 106 10.28 12.48 4.15
N LEU A 107 10.05 13.21 5.21
CA LEU A 107 10.74 14.49 5.45
C LEU A 107 12.22 14.30 5.74
N ALA A 108 12.60 13.16 6.30
CA ALA A 108 14.00 12.84 6.61
C ALA A 108 14.78 12.32 5.40
N ALA A 109 14.10 11.90 4.35
CA ALA A 109 14.71 11.32 3.17
C ALA A 109 15.44 12.35 2.30
#